data_6aab4f46a5c826dcb58195288f50a8eb
#
_entry.id   6aab4f46a5c826dcb58195288f50a8eb
#
_cell.length_a   1.000
_cell.length_b   1.000
_cell.length_c   1.000
_cell.angle_alpha   90.00
_cell.angle_beta   90.00
_cell.angle_gamma   90.00
#
_symmetry.space_group_name_H-M   'P 1'
#
loop_
_entity.id
_entity.type
_entity.pdbx_description
1 polymer ?
#
loop_
_entity_poly.entity_id
_entity_poly.type
_entity_poly.pdbx_seq_one_letter_code
_entity_poly.pdbx_strand_id
1 'polypeptide(L)'
;RLDDGTARFCPETIPLSALLARAAEPVAIGMELRGQQLQVEASGNVRCDPAWTAEALGNILKNCSEHMQEGTITVQAEENAVASVVVIRDTGGGIAPQDLPHLFERYYKGENAPEQSVGIGLALSRSIAAAQNGTLTAANVPGGAEFTMKLYKGIV
;
A
#
# COMPACT_ATOMS: atom_id res chain seq x y z
N ARG A 1 1.43 8.68 -17.94
CA ARG A 1 2.26 8.02 -16.94
C ARG A 1 2.72 9.03 -15.90
N LEU A 2 2.82 8.56 -14.69
CA LEU A 2 3.16 9.46 -13.57
C LEU A 2 4.52 10.10 -13.72
N ASP A 3 5.49 9.35 -14.21
CA ASP A 3 6.88 9.80 -14.26
C ASP A 3 7.20 10.66 -15.47
N ASP A 4 6.31 10.77 -16.43
CA ASP A 4 6.50 11.64 -17.58
C ASP A 4 5.52 12.82 -17.59
N GLY A 5 4.80 13.02 -16.49
CA GLY A 5 3.94 14.18 -16.32
C GLY A 5 2.63 14.13 -17.08
N THR A 6 2.30 12.99 -17.72
CA THR A 6 1.07 12.89 -18.49
C THR A 6 -0.09 12.28 -17.71
N ALA A 7 0.18 11.71 -16.55
CA ALA A 7 -0.86 11.12 -15.73
C ALA A 7 -1.78 12.21 -15.17
N ARG A 8 -3.07 11.93 -15.19
CA ARG A 8 -4.06 12.83 -14.63
C ARG A 8 -4.84 12.12 -13.55
N PHE A 9 -5.04 12.83 -12.45
CA PHE A 9 -5.81 12.32 -11.33
C PHE A 9 -7.21 12.92 -11.37
N CYS A 10 -8.20 12.06 -11.17
CA CYS A 10 -9.61 12.47 -11.12
C CYS A 10 -10.10 12.22 -9.70
N PRO A 11 -9.92 13.17 -8.79
CA PRO A 11 -10.26 12.95 -7.39
C PRO A 11 -11.75 12.87 -7.14
N GLU A 12 -12.11 11.95 -6.27
CA GLU A 12 -13.48 11.76 -5.78
C GLU A 12 -13.41 11.51 -4.29
N THR A 13 -14.49 11.80 -3.60
CA THR A 13 -14.61 11.43 -2.19
C THR A 13 -15.33 10.10 -2.10
N ILE A 14 -14.65 9.09 -1.55
CA ILE A 14 -15.24 7.76 -1.42
C ILE A 14 -14.97 7.22 0.00
N PRO A 15 -15.78 6.26 0.46
CA PRO A 15 -15.48 5.60 1.73
C PRO A 15 -14.15 4.87 1.67
N LEU A 16 -13.38 4.92 2.74
CA LEU A 16 -12.13 4.16 2.83
C LEU A 16 -12.39 2.67 2.66
N SER A 17 -13.51 2.16 3.18
CA SER A 17 -13.86 0.75 3.01
C SER A 17 -14.02 0.36 1.54
N ALA A 18 -14.61 1.23 0.74
CA ALA A 18 -14.78 0.97 -0.70
C ALA A 18 -13.44 0.97 -1.43
N LEU A 19 -12.57 1.91 -1.08
CA LEU A 19 -11.23 1.97 -1.67
C LEU A 19 -10.44 0.70 -1.35
N LEU A 20 -10.48 0.25 -0.11
CA LEU A 20 -9.73 -0.94 0.30
C LEU A 20 -10.30 -2.22 -0.31
N ALA A 21 -11.62 -2.31 -0.47
CA ALA A 21 -12.21 -3.46 -1.16
C ALA A 21 -11.72 -3.54 -2.60
N ARG A 22 -11.64 -2.41 -3.28
CA ARG A 22 -11.12 -2.33 -4.64
C ARG A 22 -9.65 -2.71 -4.71
N ALA A 23 -8.86 -2.23 -3.75
CA ALA A 23 -7.42 -2.53 -3.70
C ALA A 23 -7.16 -4.01 -3.45
N ALA A 24 -7.98 -4.65 -2.63
CA ALA A 24 -7.77 -6.05 -2.23
C ALA A 24 -8.19 -7.05 -3.30
N GLU A 25 -9.10 -6.67 -4.20
CA GLU A 25 -9.66 -7.61 -5.17
C GLU A 25 -8.60 -8.34 -5.99
N PRO A 26 -7.60 -7.66 -6.59
CA PRO A 26 -6.62 -8.36 -7.41
C PRO A 26 -5.68 -9.29 -6.63
N VAL A 27 -5.57 -9.14 -5.31
CA VAL A 27 -4.65 -9.97 -4.51
C VAL A 27 -5.35 -11.09 -3.76
N ALA A 28 -6.69 -11.11 -3.77
CA ALA A 28 -7.46 -12.04 -2.95
C ALA A 28 -7.16 -13.50 -3.26
N ILE A 29 -7.10 -13.87 -4.55
CA ILE A 29 -6.86 -15.26 -4.94
C ILE A 29 -5.46 -15.71 -4.52
N GLY A 30 -4.44 -14.87 -4.74
CA GLY A 30 -3.08 -15.20 -4.35
C GLY A 30 -2.95 -15.41 -2.84
N MET A 31 -3.60 -14.56 -2.07
CA MET A 31 -3.62 -14.71 -0.61
C MET A 31 -4.29 -16.02 -0.19
N GLU A 32 -5.43 -16.33 -0.78
CA GLU A 32 -6.14 -17.57 -0.47
C GLU A 32 -5.28 -18.80 -0.77
N LEU A 33 -4.61 -18.80 -1.93
CA LEU A 33 -3.74 -19.90 -2.30
C LEU A 33 -2.54 -20.07 -1.34
N ARG A 34 -2.13 -18.99 -0.69
CA ARG A 34 -1.03 -19.02 0.28
C ARG A 34 -1.49 -19.27 1.71
N GLY A 35 -2.78 -19.48 1.93
CA GLY A 35 -3.32 -19.69 3.27
C GLY A 35 -3.30 -18.43 4.13
N GLN A 36 -3.37 -17.27 3.51
CA GLN A 36 -3.29 -15.99 4.21
C GLN A 36 -4.67 -15.42 4.44
N GLN A 37 -4.79 -14.56 5.45
CA GLN A 37 -6.03 -13.88 5.78
C GLN A 37 -5.84 -12.38 5.68
N LEU A 38 -6.90 -11.70 5.28
CA LEU A 38 -6.94 -10.24 5.23
C LEU A 38 -8.02 -9.75 6.19
N GLN A 39 -7.65 -8.87 7.10
CA GLN A 39 -8.57 -8.26 8.05
C GLN A 39 -8.56 -6.76 7.82
N VAL A 40 -9.73 -6.18 7.56
CA VAL A 40 -9.84 -4.76 7.25
C VAL A 40 -10.79 -4.09 8.24
N GLU A 41 -10.31 -3.02 8.86
CA GLU A 41 -11.14 -2.10 9.65
C GLU A 41 -11.00 -0.72 9.03
N ALA A 42 -12.09 -0.17 8.53
CA ALA A 42 -12.06 1.12 7.87
C ALA A 42 -13.25 1.97 8.26
N SER A 43 -12.99 3.26 8.52
CA SER A 43 -14.04 4.24 8.80
C SER A 43 -13.67 5.55 8.14
N GLY A 44 -14.70 6.34 7.81
CA GLY A 44 -14.49 7.63 7.18
C GLY A 44 -14.26 7.55 5.69
N ASN A 45 -13.93 8.68 5.12
CA ASN A 45 -13.81 8.86 3.68
C ASN A 45 -12.41 9.33 3.31
N VAL A 46 -12.12 9.29 2.02
CA VAL A 46 -10.88 9.81 1.47
C VAL A 46 -11.20 10.51 0.16
N ARG A 47 -10.53 11.63 -0.09
CA ARG A 47 -10.59 12.27 -1.40
C ARG A 47 -9.32 11.92 -2.15
N CYS A 48 -9.47 11.17 -3.22
CA CYS A 48 -8.35 10.67 -4.01
C CYS A 48 -8.86 10.25 -5.38
N ASP A 49 -7.92 9.97 -6.27
CA ASP A 49 -8.26 9.24 -7.50
C ASP A 49 -8.41 7.76 -7.10
N PRO A 50 -9.61 7.20 -7.17
CA PRO A 50 -9.82 5.83 -6.68
C PRO A 50 -9.03 4.77 -7.43
N ALA A 51 -8.91 4.91 -8.74
CA ALA A 51 -8.21 3.92 -9.56
C ALA A 51 -6.72 3.88 -9.23
N TRP A 52 -6.07 5.05 -9.23
CA TRP A 52 -4.64 5.13 -8.93
C TRP A 52 -4.35 4.73 -7.48
N THR A 53 -5.16 5.19 -6.55
CA THR A 53 -4.92 4.92 -5.14
C THR A 53 -5.16 3.44 -4.81
N ALA A 54 -6.19 2.83 -5.42
CA ALA A 54 -6.40 1.39 -5.26
C ALA A 54 -5.24 0.58 -5.83
N GLU A 55 -4.66 1.01 -6.94
CA GLU A 55 -3.46 0.36 -7.48
C GLU A 55 -2.29 0.47 -6.52
N ALA A 56 -2.07 1.66 -5.94
CA ALA A 56 -0.99 1.87 -4.99
C ALA A 56 -1.13 0.95 -3.76
N LEU A 57 -2.34 0.90 -3.19
CA LEU A 57 -2.60 0.06 -2.03
C LEU A 57 -2.54 -1.43 -2.39
N GLY A 58 -3.03 -1.79 -3.56
CA GLY A 58 -2.96 -3.16 -4.05
C GLY A 58 -1.53 -3.64 -4.21
N ASN A 59 -0.63 -2.78 -4.68
CA ASN A 59 0.80 -3.11 -4.78
C ASN A 59 1.42 -3.38 -3.42
N ILE A 60 1.01 -2.63 -2.40
CA ILE A 60 1.49 -2.86 -1.04
C ILE A 60 0.98 -4.20 -0.52
N LEU A 61 -0.30 -4.48 -0.70
CA LEU A 61 -0.89 -5.75 -0.28
C LEU A 61 -0.22 -6.93 -0.98
N LYS A 62 0.02 -6.80 -2.27
CA LYS A 62 0.70 -7.83 -3.05
C LYS A 62 2.11 -8.07 -2.54
N ASN A 63 2.84 -7.00 -2.25
CA ASN A 63 4.19 -7.10 -1.70
C ASN A 63 4.18 -7.85 -0.37
N CYS A 64 3.28 -7.48 0.53
CA CYS A 64 3.15 -8.16 1.82
C CYS A 64 2.84 -9.64 1.63
N SER A 65 1.89 -9.96 0.76
CA SER A 65 1.48 -11.33 0.52
C SER A 65 2.61 -12.18 -0.04
N GLU A 66 3.39 -11.62 -0.97
CA GLU A 66 4.48 -12.36 -1.63
C GLU A 66 5.68 -12.59 -0.71
N HIS A 67 5.87 -11.74 0.30
CA HIS A 67 7.00 -11.85 1.23
C HIS A 67 6.61 -12.51 2.55
N MET A 68 5.47 -13.14 2.61
CA MET A 68 4.93 -13.77 3.79
C MET A 68 4.53 -15.21 3.46
N GLN A 69 4.67 -16.13 4.42
CA GLN A 69 4.11 -17.47 4.29
C GLN A 69 2.62 -17.41 4.64
N GLU A 70 2.11 -18.40 5.33
CA GLU A 70 0.80 -18.28 5.97
C GLU A 70 0.84 -17.12 6.95
N GLY A 71 -0.28 -16.50 7.18
CA GLY A 71 -0.34 -15.40 8.13
C GLY A 71 -1.47 -14.46 7.82
N THR A 72 -1.40 -13.28 8.40
CA THR A 72 -2.46 -12.29 8.33
C THR A 72 -1.93 -10.94 7.89
N ILE A 73 -2.66 -10.30 6.97
CA ILE A 73 -2.46 -8.89 6.66
C ILE A 73 -3.62 -8.14 7.31
N THR A 74 -3.28 -7.14 8.13
CA THR A 74 -4.26 -6.30 8.81
C THR A 74 -4.20 -4.92 8.22
N VAL A 75 -5.37 -4.37 7.86
CA VAL A 75 -5.48 -3.02 7.33
C VAL A 75 -6.38 -2.22 8.25
N GLN A 76 -5.87 -1.10 8.74
CA GLN A 76 -6.65 -0.15 9.52
C GLN A 76 -6.64 1.18 8.78
N ALA A 77 -7.82 1.72 8.54
CA ALA A 77 -7.94 2.98 7.82
C ALA A 77 -8.93 3.88 8.52
N GLU A 78 -8.57 5.16 8.65
CA GLU A 78 -9.45 6.12 9.29
C GLU A 78 -9.20 7.51 8.74
N GLU A 79 -10.20 8.34 8.90
CA GLU A 79 -10.13 9.75 8.54
C GLU A 79 -10.08 10.57 9.82
N ASN A 80 -9.16 11.54 9.86
CA ASN A 80 -9.13 12.52 10.94
C ASN A 80 -9.17 13.92 10.34
N ALA A 81 -9.00 14.96 11.18
CA ALA A 81 -9.13 16.34 10.71
C ALA A 81 -8.06 16.73 9.68
N VAL A 82 -6.94 16.02 9.64
CA VAL A 82 -5.75 16.38 8.85
C VAL A 82 -5.60 15.48 7.63
N ALA A 83 -5.92 14.21 7.76
CA ALA A 83 -5.58 13.23 6.72
C ALA A 83 -6.50 12.02 6.78
N SER A 84 -6.50 11.27 5.68
CA SER A 84 -6.98 9.88 5.67
C SER A 84 -5.74 9.00 5.75
N VAL A 85 -5.75 8.06 6.68
CA VAL A 85 -4.57 7.24 7.00
C VAL A 85 -4.89 5.77 6.82
N VAL A 86 -4.03 5.08 6.08
CA VAL A 86 -4.14 3.63 5.88
C VAL A 86 -2.87 2.99 6.42
N VAL A 87 -3.03 2.05 7.35
CA VAL A 87 -1.92 1.30 7.93
C VAL A 87 -2.08 -0.17 7.55
N ILE A 88 -1.08 -0.73 6.90
CA ILE A 88 -1.07 -2.12 6.46
C ILE A 88 0.06 -2.84 7.20
N ARG A 89 -0.29 -3.88 7.94
CA ARG A 89 0.69 -4.71 8.67
C ARG A 89 0.60 -6.14 8.22
N ASP A 90 1.75 -6.78 8.09
CA ASP A 90 1.79 -8.21 7.83
C ASP A 90 2.44 -8.94 9.01
N THR A 91 2.30 -10.28 9.00
CA THR A 91 2.91 -11.13 10.02
C THR A 91 4.08 -11.92 9.45
N GLY A 92 4.72 -11.38 8.41
CA GLY A 92 5.93 -11.99 7.83
C GLY A 92 7.16 -11.77 8.70
N GLY A 93 8.30 -12.04 8.14
CA GLY A 93 9.57 -11.89 8.86
C GLY A 93 10.08 -10.46 8.95
N GLY A 94 9.32 -9.50 8.44
CA GLY A 94 9.76 -8.12 8.36
C GLY A 94 10.61 -7.87 7.12
N ILE A 95 11.16 -6.68 7.04
CA ILE A 95 11.98 -6.24 5.91
C ILE A 95 13.45 -6.33 6.35
N ALA A 96 14.30 -6.92 5.51
CA ALA A 96 15.72 -7.00 5.83
C ALA A 96 16.26 -5.59 6.04
N PRO A 97 17.10 -5.35 7.08
CA PRO A 97 17.60 -4.01 7.36
C PRO A 97 18.31 -3.35 6.19
N GLN A 98 19.02 -4.13 5.38
CA GLN A 98 19.71 -3.58 4.21
C GLN A 98 18.74 -3.17 3.10
N ASP A 99 17.52 -3.70 3.10
CA ASP A 99 16.52 -3.38 2.07
C ASP A 99 15.67 -2.16 2.43
N LEU A 100 15.48 -1.89 3.73
CA LEU A 100 14.61 -0.81 4.18
C LEU A 100 14.91 0.55 3.54
N PRO A 101 16.17 1.02 3.48
CA PRO A 101 16.45 2.33 2.89
C PRO A 101 16.17 2.41 1.39
N HIS A 102 16.05 1.25 0.71
CA HIS A 102 15.90 1.18 -0.74
C HIS A 102 14.52 0.71 -1.18
N LEU A 103 13.63 0.50 -0.22
CA LEU A 103 12.35 -0.19 -0.47
C LEU A 103 11.50 0.48 -1.53
N PHE A 104 11.55 1.81 -1.61
CA PHE A 104 10.77 2.59 -2.57
C PHE A 104 11.57 3.03 -3.79
N GLU A 105 12.79 2.52 -3.95
CA GLU A 105 13.58 2.81 -5.15
C GLU A 105 13.08 1.98 -6.31
N ARG A 106 13.09 2.59 -7.48
CA ARG A 106 12.69 1.92 -8.72
C ARG A 106 13.63 0.77 -9.02
N TYR A 107 13.05 -0.37 -9.43
CA TYR A 107 13.80 -1.57 -9.82
C TYR A 107 14.60 -2.21 -8.70
N TYR A 108 14.49 -1.74 -7.48
CA TYR A 108 15.13 -2.40 -6.35
C TYR A 108 14.36 -3.67 -6.00
N LYS A 109 15.06 -4.77 -5.81
CA LYS A 109 14.50 -6.02 -5.32
C LYS A 109 15.14 -6.38 -4.01
N GLY A 110 14.31 -6.69 -3.02
CA GLY A 110 14.81 -7.17 -1.74
C GLY A 110 15.36 -8.57 -1.84
N GLU A 111 16.02 -9.00 -0.77
CA GLU A 111 16.69 -10.29 -0.69
C GLU A 111 15.76 -11.47 -1.00
N ASN A 112 14.51 -11.40 -0.56
CA ASN A 112 13.54 -12.49 -0.73
C ASN A 112 12.50 -12.20 -1.81
N ALA A 113 12.77 -11.24 -2.69
CA ALA A 113 11.81 -10.88 -3.72
C ALA A 113 11.64 -12.02 -4.73
N PRO A 114 10.41 -12.25 -5.23
CA PRO A 114 10.20 -13.22 -6.29
C PRO A 114 11.02 -12.87 -7.54
N GLU A 115 11.47 -13.89 -8.23
CA GLU A 115 12.35 -13.70 -9.38
C GLU A 115 11.70 -12.87 -10.49
N GLN A 116 10.39 -12.99 -10.66
CA GLN A 116 9.66 -12.24 -11.66
C GLN A 116 9.35 -10.80 -11.23
N SER A 117 9.61 -10.45 -10.00
CA SER A 117 9.37 -9.10 -9.52
C SER A 117 10.33 -8.12 -10.19
N VAL A 118 9.80 -6.99 -10.65
CA VAL A 118 10.62 -5.99 -11.32
C VAL A 118 10.95 -4.79 -10.43
N GLY A 119 10.48 -4.79 -9.18
CA GLY A 119 10.84 -3.74 -8.22
C GLY A 119 10.24 -2.38 -8.52
N ILE A 120 9.07 -2.34 -9.19
CA ILE A 120 8.42 -1.07 -9.56
C ILE A 120 7.26 -0.72 -8.63
N GLY A 121 6.57 -1.74 -8.10
CA GLY A 121 5.30 -1.55 -7.41
C GLY A 121 5.33 -0.58 -6.25
N LEU A 122 6.30 -0.69 -5.36
CA LEU A 122 6.37 0.18 -4.18
C LEU A 122 6.81 1.59 -4.53
N ALA A 123 7.71 1.74 -5.52
CA ALA A 123 8.10 3.06 -6.01
C ALA A 123 6.89 3.77 -6.62
N LEU A 124 6.10 3.06 -7.40
CA LEU A 124 4.89 3.61 -7.99
C LEU A 124 3.88 3.99 -6.91
N SER A 125 3.71 3.15 -5.91
CA SER A 125 2.79 3.45 -4.79
C SER A 125 3.18 4.74 -4.08
N ARG A 126 4.46 4.94 -3.84
CA ARG A 126 4.95 6.16 -3.20
C ARG A 126 4.72 7.38 -4.09
N SER A 127 4.96 7.23 -5.40
CA SER A 127 4.73 8.30 -6.36
C SER A 127 3.26 8.69 -6.42
N ILE A 128 2.36 7.72 -6.38
CA ILE A 128 0.92 7.98 -6.39
C ILE A 128 0.50 8.75 -5.13
N ALA A 129 1.01 8.35 -3.97
CA ALA A 129 0.73 9.08 -2.73
C ALA A 129 1.26 10.52 -2.80
N ALA A 130 2.50 10.69 -3.23
CA ALA A 130 3.13 12.01 -3.31
C ALA A 130 2.40 12.93 -4.28
N ALA A 131 1.93 12.41 -5.40
CA ALA A 131 1.20 13.19 -6.39
C ALA A 131 -0.15 13.67 -5.87
N GLN A 132 -0.65 13.08 -4.79
CA GLN A 132 -1.93 13.42 -4.18
C GLN A 132 -1.77 14.06 -2.80
N ASN A 133 -0.64 14.73 -2.57
CA ASN A 133 -0.36 15.41 -1.30
C ASN A 133 -0.29 14.43 -0.14
N GLY A 134 0.40 13.32 -0.36
CA GLY A 134 0.49 12.29 0.66
C GLY A 134 1.88 11.71 0.81
N THR A 135 1.99 10.76 1.71
CA THR A 135 3.24 10.06 2.01
C THR A 135 3.00 8.57 2.10
N LEU A 136 4.07 7.82 1.87
CA LEU A 136 4.08 6.38 2.08
C LEU A 136 5.39 6.02 2.77
N THR A 137 5.29 5.39 3.94
CA THR A 137 6.45 4.99 4.72
C THR A 137 6.33 3.51 5.09
N ALA A 138 7.47 2.91 5.45
CA ALA A 138 7.52 1.53 5.87
C ALA A 138 8.46 1.38 7.05
N ALA A 139 8.15 0.43 7.91
CA ALA A 139 8.97 0.14 9.09
C ALA A 139 8.80 -1.32 9.48
N ASN A 140 9.76 -1.86 10.19
CA ASN A 140 9.58 -3.14 10.85
C ASN A 140 8.87 -2.92 12.17
N VAL A 141 7.98 -3.83 12.51
CA VAL A 141 7.26 -3.85 13.79
C VAL A 141 7.42 -5.23 14.39
N PRO A 142 7.15 -5.40 15.68
CA PRO A 142 7.16 -6.76 16.26
C PRO A 142 6.24 -7.68 15.46
N GLY A 143 6.80 -8.74 14.92
CA GLY A 143 6.04 -9.74 14.17
C GLY A 143 5.87 -9.48 12.69
N GLY A 144 6.45 -8.42 12.13
CA GLY A 144 6.32 -8.21 10.69
C GLY A 144 6.73 -6.84 10.22
N ALA A 145 6.09 -6.39 9.15
CA ALA A 145 6.32 -5.08 8.54
C ALA A 145 5.05 -4.25 8.57
N GLU A 146 5.22 -2.95 8.54
CA GLU A 146 4.11 -2.00 8.55
C GLU A 146 4.33 -0.94 7.48
N PHE A 147 3.29 -0.71 6.67
CA PHE A 147 3.27 0.36 5.68
C PHE A 147 2.20 1.37 6.06
N THR A 148 2.53 2.64 5.99
CA THR A 148 1.58 3.71 6.31
C THR A 148 1.47 4.67 5.15
N MET A 149 0.26 4.79 4.60
CA MET A 149 -0.06 5.78 3.58
C MET A 149 -0.94 6.85 4.21
N LYS A 150 -0.53 8.10 4.06
CA LYS A 150 -1.33 9.24 4.52
C LYS A 150 -1.64 10.11 3.31
N LEU A 151 -2.89 10.44 3.12
CA LEU A 151 -3.31 11.40 2.13
C LEU A 151 -3.86 12.60 2.89
N TYR A 152 -3.11 13.70 2.86
CA TYR A 152 -3.44 14.89 3.64
C TYR A 152 -4.58 15.66 2.97
N LYS A 153 -5.44 16.22 3.81
CA LYS A 153 -6.51 17.07 3.31
C LYS A 153 -5.89 18.37 2.77
N GLY A 154 -6.49 18.89 1.73
CA GLY A 154 -5.98 20.09 1.11
C GLY A 154 -5.97 21.28 2.06
N ILE A 155 -5.11 22.25 1.76
CA ILE A 155 -5.08 23.52 2.46
C ILE A 155 -6.24 24.36 1.89
N VAL A 156 -7.03 24.87 2.79
CA VAL A 156 -8.20 25.67 2.41
C VAL A 156 -7.88 27.15 2.54
#